data_0dcfc28ed48ca702cd62af0eb95e0151
#
_entry.id   0dcfc28ed48ca702cd62af0eb95e0151
#
_cell.length_a   1.000
_cell.length_b   1.000
_cell.length_c   1.000
_cell.angle_alpha   90.00
_cell.angle_beta   90.00
_cell.angle_gamma   90.00
#
_symmetry.space_group_name_H-M   'P 1'
#
loop_
_entity.id
_entity.type
_entity.pdbx_description
1 polymer ?
#
loop_
_entity_poly.entity_id
_entity_poly.type
_entity_poly.pdbx_seq_one_letter_code
_entity_poly.pdbx_strand_id
1 'polypeptide(L)'
;DGSVTFCLAAPGKQSVALIGDWTGYELTDASVMYYQDYQGNRYFHTTVTGINDGKYHPYYYLVDGQTAVGDPYARLVLDPYSDKWLDSSIWPGMPRYPYERFDNIVMAAYRSGADDYNWSAFNIPAPETLVVYEMLLRDFTGTDGEANGNGTIAQAIERLPYLKALGVNAVELMPIMEFNGNNSWGYNTNFYFAPDKAYGSPDDYRRFIDLCHQNGIAVILDIVFNQSDGLHPWYQMYPVGSNPFYNAVAPHAYSVLNDWNQGGNPLVEQQWSDALRYWLTAYNVDGFRFDLVKGLGDNDSYSAGTDGYNQSRIDRMKRLHAVIKSVKPDAIHINEDLAGPAEEKALAADGMLQWANIN
;
A
#
# COMPACT_ATOMS: atom_id res chain seq x y z
N ASP A 1 -8.62 25.21 -10.98
CA ASP A 1 -9.16 26.18 -10.03
C ASP A 1 -8.47 26.14 -8.65
N GLY A 2 -7.51 25.25 -8.45
CA GLY A 2 -6.72 25.15 -7.21
C GLY A 2 -7.47 24.55 -6.02
N SER A 3 -8.58 23.87 -6.26
CA SER A 3 -9.35 23.16 -5.23
C SER A 3 -9.00 21.67 -5.18
N VAL A 4 -9.16 21.06 -4.00
CA VAL A 4 -8.94 19.64 -3.74
C VAL A 4 -10.15 19.05 -3.05
N THR A 5 -10.71 17.97 -3.56
CA THR A 5 -11.82 17.26 -2.94
C THR A 5 -11.30 16.05 -2.18
N PHE A 6 -11.59 16.00 -0.89
CA PHE A 6 -11.32 14.85 -0.03
C PHE A 6 -12.58 14.00 0.07
N CYS A 7 -12.40 12.69 0.10
CA CYS A 7 -13.50 11.73 0.17
C CYS A 7 -13.12 10.56 1.09
N LEU A 8 -14.03 10.20 2.01
CA LEU A 8 -13.88 9.06 2.90
C LEU A 8 -15.09 8.13 2.79
N ALA A 9 -14.86 6.86 2.46
CA ALA A 9 -15.90 5.83 2.59
C ALA A 9 -16.01 5.39 4.06
N ALA A 10 -17.18 5.63 4.66
CA ALA A 10 -17.44 5.33 6.06
C ALA A 10 -18.89 4.83 6.27
N PRO A 11 -19.19 3.56 5.84
CA PRO A 11 -20.51 2.97 5.96
C PRO A 11 -21.03 3.01 7.40
N GLY A 12 -22.27 3.45 7.59
CA GLY A 12 -22.94 3.48 8.90
C GLY A 12 -22.52 4.62 9.84
N LYS A 13 -21.52 5.43 9.48
CA LYS A 13 -21.11 6.62 10.24
C LYS A 13 -22.11 7.76 10.04
N GLN A 14 -22.24 8.62 11.06
CA GLN A 14 -23.21 9.72 11.07
C GLN A 14 -22.60 11.05 10.62
N SER A 15 -21.33 11.28 10.96
CA SER A 15 -20.63 12.52 10.64
C SER A 15 -19.14 12.29 10.46
N VAL A 16 -18.53 13.09 9.59
CA VAL A 16 -17.07 13.18 9.45
C VAL A 16 -16.70 14.65 9.31
N ALA A 17 -15.64 15.06 9.97
CA ALA A 17 -14.99 16.34 9.75
C ALA A 17 -13.57 16.13 9.22
N LEU A 18 -13.18 16.93 8.24
CA LEU A 18 -11.82 17.01 7.72
C LEU A 18 -11.05 18.10 8.48
N ILE A 19 -10.01 17.69 9.19
CA ILE A 19 -9.20 18.57 10.04
C ILE A 19 -7.80 18.66 9.45
N GLY A 20 -7.36 19.86 9.11
CA GLY A 20 -6.04 20.05 8.47
C GLY A 20 -5.32 21.31 8.95
N ASP A 21 -4.06 21.44 8.55
CA ASP A 21 -3.20 22.57 8.90
C ASP A 21 -3.75 23.92 8.38
N TRP A 22 -4.49 23.90 7.27
CA TRP A 22 -5.14 25.11 6.69
C TRP A 22 -6.21 25.76 7.59
N THR A 23 -6.72 25.05 8.59
CA THR A 23 -7.57 25.61 9.64
C THR A 23 -6.85 25.71 10.98
N GLY A 24 -5.52 25.51 11.01
CA GLY A 24 -4.76 25.38 12.24
C GLY A 24 -5.20 24.18 13.08
N TYR A 25 -5.74 23.14 12.45
CA TYR A 25 -6.32 21.94 13.06
C TYR A 25 -7.52 22.22 13.97
N GLU A 26 -8.22 23.32 13.76
CA GLU A 26 -9.45 23.62 14.49
C GLU A 26 -10.67 23.02 13.78
N LEU A 27 -11.59 22.47 14.57
CA LEU A 27 -12.90 22.05 14.09
C LEU A 27 -13.77 23.29 13.87
N THR A 28 -14.16 23.51 12.61
CA THR A 28 -15.02 24.63 12.20
C THR A 28 -16.21 24.09 11.41
N ASP A 29 -17.22 24.95 11.14
CA ASP A 29 -18.34 24.54 10.28
C ASP A 29 -17.87 24.12 8.87
N ALA A 30 -16.78 24.72 8.38
CA ALA A 30 -16.17 24.35 7.09
C ALA A 30 -15.45 23.00 7.10
N SER A 31 -15.14 22.46 8.28
CA SER A 31 -14.52 21.14 8.42
C SER A 31 -15.52 20.00 8.24
N VAL A 32 -16.83 20.27 8.44
CA VAL A 32 -17.86 19.22 8.36
C VAL A 32 -18.07 18.80 6.92
N MET A 33 -17.98 17.49 6.69
CA MET A 33 -18.10 16.90 5.36
C MET A 33 -19.58 16.61 5.04
N TYR A 34 -19.94 16.81 3.78
CA TYR A 34 -21.22 16.33 3.24
C TYR A 34 -21.13 14.84 2.98
N TYR A 35 -22.27 14.15 2.97
CA TYR A 35 -22.29 12.72 2.61
C TYR A 35 -23.22 12.43 1.45
N GLN A 36 -22.90 11.36 0.74
CA GLN A 36 -23.72 10.74 -0.29
C GLN A 36 -23.71 9.23 -0.10
N ASP A 37 -24.89 8.62 -0.12
CA ASP A 37 -25.00 7.17 -0.14
C ASP A 37 -24.99 6.68 -1.60
N TYR A 38 -24.11 5.72 -1.90
CA TYR A 38 -23.94 5.14 -3.22
C TYR A 38 -23.64 3.63 -3.12
N GLN A 39 -24.37 2.80 -3.83
CA GLN A 39 -24.23 1.35 -3.84
C GLN A 39 -24.16 0.71 -2.44
N GLY A 40 -25.01 1.20 -1.52
CA GLY A 40 -25.07 0.71 -0.14
C GLY A 40 -23.97 1.19 0.80
N ASN A 41 -23.06 2.02 0.33
CA ASN A 41 -21.99 2.63 1.12
C ASN A 41 -22.21 4.13 1.28
N ARG A 42 -21.75 4.69 2.40
CA ARG A 42 -21.73 6.12 2.66
C ARG A 42 -20.36 6.71 2.40
N TYR A 43 -20.33 7.76 1.59
CA TYR A 43 -19.13 8.53 1.27
C TYR A 43 -19.28 9.95 1.81
N PHE A 44 -18.33 10.37 2.63
CA PHE A 44 -18.22 11.74 3.09
C PHE A 44 -17.25 12.49 2.19
N HIS A 45 -17.59 13.72 1.79
CA HIS A 45 -16.74 14.52 0.93
C HIS A 45 -16.81 16.00 1.27
N THR A 46 -15.70 16.71 1.03
CA THR A 46 -15.61 18.17 1.10
C THR A 46 -14.52 18.67 0.16
N THR A 47 -14.62 19.93 -0.24
CA THR A 47 -13.62 20.57 -1.12
C THR A 47 -12.93 21.70 -0.37
N VAL A 48 -11.60 21.66 -0.37
CA VAL A 48 -10.72 22.64 0.24
C VAL A 48 -10.01 23.44 -0.84
N THR A 49 -9.87 24.74 -0.64
CA THR A 49 -9.14 25.66 -1.51
C THR A 49 -7.89 26.18 -0.80
N GLY A 50 -6.89 26.63 -1.57
CA GLY A 50 -5.69 27.27 -1.01
C GLY A 50 -4.59 26.33 -0.56
N ILE A 51 -4.75 25.01 -0.74
CA ILE A 51 -3.75 23.99 -0.40
C ILE A 51 -3.05 23.36 -1.63
N ASN A 52 -3.28 23.96 -2.80
CA ASN A 52 -2.66 23.50 -4.05
C ASN A 52 -1.39 24.33 -4.36
N ASP A 53 -0.52 24.46 -3.37
CA ASP A 53 0.65 25.36 -3.35
C ASP A 53 2.00 24.61 -3.42
N GLY A 54 1.97 23.28 -3.62
CA GLY A 54 3.15 22.42 -3.70
C GLY A 54 3.76 22.04 -2.35
N LYS A 55 3.17 22.48 -1.23
CA LYS A 55 3.61 22.10 0.12
C LYS A 55 2.83 20.89 0.62
N TYR A 56 3.38 20.25 1.64
CA TYR A 56 2.67 19.21 2.37
C TYR A 56 1.71 19.83 3.38
N HIS A 57 0.44 19.38 3.33
CA HIS A 57 -0.64 19.78 4.22
C HIS A 57 -1.09 18.56 5.03
N PRO A 58 -0.66 18.41 6.29
CA PRO A 58 -1.11 17.35 7.17
C PRO A 58 -2.60 17.49 7.52
N TYR A 59 -3.31 16.35 7.51
CA TYR A 59 -4.72 16.29 7.85
C TYR A 59 -5.13 14.91 8.40
N TYR A 60 -6.30 14.87 9.02
CA TYR A 60 -6.95 13.64 9.46
C TYR A 60 -8.48 13.80 9.39
N TYR A 61 -9.18 12.69 9.48
CA TYR A 61 -10.63 12.66 9.62
C TYR A 61 -11.04 12.48 11.08
N LEU A 62 -11.99 13.29 11.56
CA LEU A 62 -12.66 13.11 12.85
C LEU A 62 -14.05 12.49 12.58
N VAL A 63 -14.18 11.20 12.91
CA VAL A 63 -15.38 10.40 12.63
C VAL A 63 -16.28 10.39 13.85
N ASP A 64 -17.58 10.72 13.66
CA ASP A 64 -18.62 10.80 14.68
C ASP A 64 -18.22 11.68 15.89
N GLY A 65 -17.31 12.66 15.66
CA GLY A 65 -16.79 13.55 16.69
C GLY A 65 -15.91 12.88 17.77
N GLN A 66 -15.51 11.63 17.58
CA GLN A 66 -14.83 10.82 18.58
C GLN A 66 -13.54 10.16 18.09
N THR A 67 -13.53 9.61 16.90
CA THR A 67 -12.41 8.81 16.40
C THR A 67 -11.63 9.60 15.35
N ALA A 68 -10.40 9.96 15.68
CA ALA A 68 -9.48 10.59 14.74
C ALA A 68 -8.69 9.51 13.99
N VAL A 69 -8.71 9.55 12.66
CA VAL A 69 -8.02 8.56 11.79
C VAL A 69 -7.39 9.25 10.59
N GLY A 70 -6.31 8.66 10.06
CA GLY A 70 -5.73 9.07 8.79
C GLY A 70 -6.65 8.80 7.60
N ASP A 71 -6.14 9.07 6.41
CA ASP A 71 -6.85 8.75 5.17
C ASP A 71 -6.45 7.34 4.71
N PRO A 72 -7.40 6.42 4.47
CA PRO A 72 -7.08 5.09 3.94
C PRO A 72 -6.45 5.14 2.53
N TYR A 73 -6.50 6.29 1.86
CA TYR A 73 -5.86 6.54 0.55
C TYR A 73 -4.67 7.52 0.68
N ALA A 74 -4.10 7.70 1.88
CA ALA A 74 -2.95 8.58 2.11
C ALA A 74 -1.75 8.19 1.25
N ARG A 75 -1.17 9.16 0.54
CA ARG A 75 0.04 9.01 -0.27
C ARG A 75 1.32 9.38 0.48
N LEU A 76 1.16 9.98 1.63
CA LEU A 76 2.16 10.20 2.65
C LEU A 76 1.48 10.15 4.01
N VAL A 77 2.09 9.47 4.94
CA VAL A 77 1.60 9.29 6.31
C VAL A 77 2.56 9.99 7.27
N LEU A 78 2.02 10.64 8.27
CA LEU A 78 2.77 11.15 9.42
C LEU A 78 2.35 10.34 10.64
N ASP A 79 3.28 9.56 11.16
CA ASP A 79 3.07 8.64 12.29
C ASP A 79 3.74 9.17 13.56
N PRO A 80 2.97 9.58 14.58
CA PRO A 80 3.54 10.11 15.82
C PRO A 80 4.36 9.08 16.60
N TYR A 81 4.14 7.79 16.36
CA TYR A 81 4.79 6.72 17.11
C TYR A 81 6.18 6.40 16.59
N SER A 82 6.38 6.44 15.28
CA SER A 82 7.60 6.00 14.59
C SER A 82 8.42 7.13 13.97
N ASP A 83 7.81 8.18 13.40
CA ASP A 83 8.51 9.24 12.66
C ASP A 83 9.58 9.97 13.49
N LYS A 84 9.34 10.15 14.78
CA LYS A 84 10.30 10.81 15.70
C LYS A 84 11.64 10.07 15.87
N TRP A 85 11.68 8.80 15.46
CA TRP A 85 12.86 7.95 15.57
C TRP A 85 13.57 7.76 14.22
N LEU A 86 13.03 8.34 13.14
CA LEU A 86 13.70 8.33 11.84
C LEU A 86 14.94 9.23 11.87
N ASP A 87 16.03 8.74 11.28
CA ASP A 87 17.20 9.56 11.04
C ASP A 87 16.86 10.63 10.00
N SER A 88 16.99 11.88 10.37
CA SER A 88 16.70 13.03 9.51
C SER A 88 17.54 13.08 8.23
N SER A 89 18.65 12.34 8.16
CA SER A 89 19.48 12.23 6.96
C SER A 89 18.83 11.36 5.87
N ILE A 90 17.89 10.46 6.23
CA ILE A 90 17.16 9.62 5.28
C ILE A 90 16.26 10.49 4.38
N TRP A 91 15.56 11.43 4.99
CA TRP A 91 14.73 12.40 4.27
C TRP A 91 14.79 13.78 4.93
N PRO A 92 15.81 14.62 4.63
CA PRO A 92 15.98 15.92 5.28
C PRO A 92 14.79 16.89 5.12
N GLY A 93 14.00 16.73 4.06
CA GLY A 93 12.81 17.55 3.77
C GLY A 93 11.49 16.93 4.22
N MET A 94 11.50 15.89 5.07
CA MET A 94 10.29 15.25 5.56
C MET A 94 9.38 16.25 6.27
N PRO A 95 8.07 16.31 5.92
CA PRO A 95 7.13 17.15 6.65
C PRO A 95 7.06 16.71 8.10
N ARG A 96 7.10 17.70 9.00
CA ARG A 96 7.11 17.44 10.44
C ARG A 96 5.70 17.12 10.94
N TYR A 97 5.60 16.08 11.76
CA TYR A 97 4.40 15.83 12.56
C TYR A 97 4.19 16.97 13.59
N PRO A 98 2.97 17.49 13.80
CA PRO A 98 2.68 18.60 14.72
C PRO A 98 2.63 18.14 16.19
N TYR A 99 3.79 17.70 16.75
CA TYR A 99 3.92 17.18 18.12
C TYR A 99 3.51 18.17 19.21
N GLU A 100 3.52 19.46 18.90
CA GLU A 100 3.06 20.52 19.82
C GLU A 100 1.55 20.52 20.05
N ARG A 101 0.78 19.79 19.23
CA ARG A 101 -0.68 19.68 19.32
C ARG A 101 -1.19 18.26 19.53
N PHE A 102 -0.49 17.26 18.95
CA PHE A 102 -0.95 15.88 18.91
C PHE A 102 0.21 14.93 19.15
N ASP A 103 -0.09 13.76 19.69
CA ASP A 103 0.90 12.69 19.92
C ASP A 103 0.37 11.28 19.63
N ASN A 104 -0.90 11.18 19.18
CA ASN A 104 -1.61 9.91 19.06
C ASN A 104 -2.53 9.81 17.84
N ILE A 105 -2.46 10.76 16.89
CA ILE A 105 -3.25 10.74 15.66
C ILE A 105 -2.31 10.47 14.49
N VAL A 106 -2.48 9.34 13.80
CA VAL A 106 -1.82 9.12 12.53
C VAL A 106 -2.49 9.99 11.48
N MET A 107 -1.72 10.83 10.79
CA MET A 107 -2.22 11.80 9.81
C MET A 107 -1.81 11.41 8.40
N ALA A 108 -2.63 11.78 7.44
CA ALA A 108 -2.22 11.87 6.04
C ALA A 108 -1.60 13.24 5.75
N ALA A 109 -0.78 13.34 4.71
CA ALA A 109 -0.30 14.61 4.21
C ALA A 109 -0.54 14.72 2.71
N TYR A 110 -1.28 15.75 2.29
CA TYR A 110 -1.53 16.07 0.89
C TYR A 110 -0.47 17.05 0.37
N ARG A 111 -0.01 16.82 -0.87
CA ARG A 111 0.80 17.78 -1.65
C ARG A 111 0.35 17.75 -3.10
N SER A 112 0.10 18.90 -3.71
CA SER A 112 -0.16 19.00 -5.13
C SER A 112 1.09 18.66 -5.95
N GLY A 113 0.90 17.96 -7.09
CA GLY A 113 2.00 17.51 -7.94
C GLY A 113 2.91 16.45 -7.31
N ALA A 114 2.47 15.79 -6.22
CA ALA A 114 3.27 14.79 -5.53
C ALA A 114 3.63 13.58 -6.41
N ASP A 115 2.82 13.29 -7.42
CA ASP A 115 3.02 12.14 -8.30
C ASP A 115 3.66 12.51 -9.66
N ASP A 116 3.98 13.78 -9.87
CA ASP A 116 4.59 14.24 -11.11
C ASP A 116 6.04 13.75 -11.20
N TYR A 117 6.33 12.93 -12.20
CA TYR A 117 7.69 12.41 -12.46
C TYR A 117 7.88 12.15 -13.96
N ASN A 118 9.09 12.42 -14.45
CA ASN A 118 9.46 12.17 -15.85
C ASN A 118 10.18 10.83 -15.97
N TRP A 119 9.45 9.80 -16.37
CA TRP A 119 9.95 8.44 -16.46
C TRP A 119 10.79 8.20 -17.74
N SER A 120 11.90 7.49 -17.59
CA SER A 120 12.65 6.93 -18.71
C SER A 120 11.84 5.84 -19.40
N ALA A 121 12.04 5.68 -20.71
CA ALA A 121 11.43 4.59 -21.46
C ALA A 121 12.04 3.24 -21.02
N PHE A 122 11.19 2.25 -20.79
CA PHE A 122 11.59 0.92 -20.38
C PHE A 122 10.67 -0.14 -21.00
N ASN A 123 11.25 -1.28 -21.37
CA ASN A 123 10.50 -2.46 -21.80
C ASN A 123 10.68 -3.56 -20.75
N ILE A 124 9.58 -4.02 -20.19
CA ILE A 124 9.58 -5.09 -19.20
C ILE A 124 10.13 -6.38 -19.84
N PRO A 125 11.07 -7.10 -19.20
CA PRO A 125 11.54 -8.38 -19.69
C PRO A 125 10.40 -9.39 -19.81
N ALA A 126 10.48 -10.25 -20.84
CA ALA A 126 9.51 -11.34 -21.00
C ALA A 126 9.54 -12.29 -19.79
N PRO A 127 8.38 -12.75 -19.30
CA PRO A 127 8.30 -13.56 -18.07
C PRO A 127 9.24 -14.76 -18.04
N GLU A 128 9.42 -15.44 -19.16
CA GLU A 128 10.32 -16.61 -19.29
C GLU A 128 11.82 -16.28 -19.22
N THR A 129 12.17 -14.99 -19.25
CA THR A 129 13.57 -14.52 -19.17
C THR A 129 13.90 -13.89 -17.82
N LEU A 130 12.94 -13.84 -16.89
CA LEU A 130 13.13 -13.18 -15.61
C LEU A 130 14.19 -13.89 -14.75
N VAL A 131 15.13 -13.10 -14.25
CA VAL A 131 16.05 -13.46 -13.18
C VAL A 131 15.80 -12.46 -12.06
N VAL A 132 15.01 -12.87 -11.08
CA VAL A 132 14.50 -12.01 -10.01
C VAL A 132 15.45 -12.03 -8.82
N TYR A 133 15.74 -10.86 -8.26
CA TYR A 133 16.42 -10.68 -6.99
C TYR A 133 15.42 -10.13 -5.97
N GLU A 134 14.98 -10.96 -5.03
CA GLU A 134 14.17 -10.54 -3.90
C GLU A 134 15.02 -9.73 -2.92
N MET A 135 14.57 -8.54 -2.54
CA MET A 135 15.35 -7.58 -1.77
C MET A 135 14.55 -6.97 -0.64
N LEU A 136 15.00 -7.19 0.59
CA LEU A 136 14.61 -6.39 1.74
C LEU A 136 15.51 -5.16 1.83
N LEU A 137 14.98 -3.97 1.58
CA LEU A 137 15.77 -2.73 1.60
C LEU A 137 16.50 -2.52 2.92
N ARG A 138 15.85 -2.84 4.05
CA ARG A 138 16.44 -2.78 5.39
C ARG A 138 17.80 -3.50 5.44
N ASP A 139 17.86 -4.70 4.90
CA ASP A 139 19.02 -5.59 5.04
C ASP A 139 20.02 -5.45 3.89
N PHE A 140 19.56 -5.04 2.70
CA PHE A 140 20.38 -5.03 1.49
C PHE A 140 21.61 -4.14 1.60
N THR A 141 21.49 -3.00 2.29
CA THR A 141 22.58 -2.07 2.56
C THR A 141 22.71 -1.73 4.04
N GLY A 142 21.90 -2.36 4.89
CA GLY A 142 21.97 -2.18 6.33
C GLY A 142 23.28 -2.67 6.93
N THR A 143 23.66 -2.11 8.07
CA THR A 143 24.96 -2.37 8.70
C THR A 143 24.89 -3.38 9.85
N ASP A 144 23.76 -3.48 10.54
CA ASP A 144 23.65 -4.31 11.76
C ASP A 144 22.29 -5.02 11.93
N GLY A 145 21.33 -4.84 11.00
CA GLY A 145 20.01 -5.44 11.08
C GLY A 145 19.13 -4.89 12.22
N GLU A 146 19.60 -3.87 12.93
CA GLU A 146 18.90 -3.23 14.05
C GLU A 146 18.28 -1.89 13.63
N ALA A 147 17.40 -1.34 14.46
CA ALA A 147 16.55 -0.19 14.14
C ALA A 147 17.29 1.08 13.64
N ASN A 148 18.57 1.21 13.92
CA ASN A 148 19.38 2.38 13.53
C ASN A 148 20.34 2.11 12.36
N GLY A 149 20.37 0.89 11.85
CA GLY A 149 21.25 0.46 10.77
C GLY A 149 20.52 0.04 9.50
N ASN A 150 19.26 0.44 9.34
CA ASN A 150 18.48 0.12 8.15
C ASN A 150 19.15 0.61 6.87
N GLY A 151 19.16 -0.22 5.84
CA GLY A 151 19.48 0.20 4.49
C GLY A 151 18.47 1.20 3.95
N THR A 152 18.89 2.03 3.01
CA THR A 152 18.05 3.08 2.41
C THR A 152 17.99 2.95 0.90
N ILE A 153 16.98 3.58 0.30
CA ILE A 153 16.84 3.68 -1.17
C ILE A 153 18.08 4.35 -1.79
N ALA A 154 18.62 5.40 -1.16
CA ALA A 154 19.82 6.08 -1.65
C ALA A 154 21.01 5.12 -1.74
N GLN A 155 21.21 4.30 -0.71
CA GLN A 155 22.28 3.29 -0.69
C GLN A 155 22.00 2.14 -1.69
N ALA A 156 20.74 1.75 -1.86
CA ALA A 156 20.36 0.73 -2.85
C ALA A 156 20.65 1.21 -4.29
N ILE A 157 20.45 2.50 -4.58
CA ILE A 157 20.83 3.11 -5.87
C ILE A 157 22.33 2.95 -6.13
N GLU A 158 23.18 3.12 -5.12
CA GLU A 158 24.63 2.94 -5.26
C GLU A 158 25.03 1.49 -5.57
N ARG A 159 24.14 0.53 -5.27
CA ARG A 159 24.35 -0.91 -5.53
C ARG A 159 23.77 -1.39 -6.87
N LEU A 160 23.12 -0.54 -7.67
CA LEU A 160 22.62 -0.94 -9.00
C LEU A 160 23.70 -1.52 -9.93
N PRO A 161 24.97 -1.01 -9.96
CA PRO A 161 26.01 -1.66 -10.75
C PRO A 161 26.32 -3.11 -10.32
N TYR A 162 26.20 -3.42 -9.04
CA TYR A 162 26.33 -4.78 -8.52
C TYR A 162 25.20 -5.68 -9.02
N LEU A 163 23.94 -5.24 -8.91
CA LEU A 163 22.79 -6.01 -9.39
C LEU A 163 22.86 -6.25 -10.89
N LYS A 164 23.28 -5.25 -11.66
CA LYS A 164 23.50 -5.39 -13.09
C LYS A 164 24.62 -6.39 -13.41
N ALA A 165 25.74 -6.33 -12.69
CA ALA A 165 26.86 -7.27 -12.88
C ALA A 165 26.50 -8.70 -12.49
N LEU A 166 25.58 -8.88 -11.54
CA LEU A 166 25.04 -10.19 -11.15
C LEU A 166 24.17 -10.80 -12.25
N GLY A 167 23.69 -10.00 -13.21
CA GLY A 167 22.88 -10.45 -14.34
C GLY A 167 21.39 -10.57 -14.04
N VAL A 168 20.90 -10.01 -12.92
CA VAL A 168 19.47 -9.92 -12.65
C VAL A 168 18.81 -8.88 -13.56
N ASN A 169 17.59 -9.15 -13.99
CA ASN A 169 16.79 -8.25 -14.80
C ASN A 169 15.47 -7.85 -14.17
N ALA A 170 15.23 -8.27 -12.94
CA ALA A 170 14.12 -7.82 -12.10
C ALA A 170 14.54 -7.80 -10.63
N VAL A 171 14.08 -6.79 -9.90
CA VAL A 171 14.16 -6.70 -8.43
C VAL A 171 12.74 -6.85 -7.90
N GLU A 172 12.54 -7.78 -6.98
CA GLU A 172 11.33 -7.87 -6.18
C GLU A 172 11.59 -7.18 -4.84
N LEU A 173 10.98 -6.02 -4.62
CA LEU A 173 11.07 -5.34 -3.34
C LEU A 173 10.09 -5.99 -2.36
N MET A 174 10.60 -6.53 -1.26
CA MET A 174 9.77 -6.88 -0.11
C MET A 174 8.93 -5.66 0.30
N PRO A 175 7.80 -5.82 1.02
CA PRO A 175 6.79 -4.76 1.11
C PRO A 175 7.35 -3.41 1.55
N ILE A 176 7.09 -2.40 0.73
CA ILE A 176 7.54 -1.01 0.94
C ILE A 176 6.39 -0.04 1.23
N MET A 177 5.16 -0.53 1.26
CA MET A 177 4.01 0.28 1.65
C MET A 177 4.10 0.58 3.14
N GLU A 178 3.68 1.78 3.55
CA GLU A 178 3.80 2.26 4.92
C GLU A 178 3.35 1.21 5.93
N PHE A 179 4.31 0.62 6.63
CA PHE A 179 4.11 -0.40 7.63
C PHE A 179 4.18 0.18 9.05
N ASN A 180 3.87 -0.61 10.06
CA ASN A 180 3.93 -0.17 11.45
C ASN A 180 5.38 -0.20 11.97
N GLY A 181 5.85 0.94 12.47
CA GLY A 181 7.21 1.13 12.96
C GLY A 181 8.22 1.41 11.85
N ASN A 182 9.52 1.44 12.19
CA ASN A 182 10.62 1.75 11.26
C ASN A 182 11.50 0.55 10.94
N ASN A 183 11.27 -0.60 11.56
CA ASN A 183 12.05 -1.80 11.38
C ASN A 183 11.12 -3.01 11.22
N SER A 184 10.87 -3.40 9.97
CA SER A 184 9.97 -4.50 9.63
C SER A 184 10.41 -5.17 8.33
N TRP A 185 9.88 -6.35 8.06
CA TRP A 185 9.87 -6.95 6.72
C TRP A 185 8.80 -6.33 5.83
N GLY A 186 7.86 -5.54 6.41
CA GLY A 186 6.81 -4.84 5.68
C GLY A 186 5.45 -5.55 5.63
N TYR A 187 5.34 -6.79 6.14
CA TYR A 187 4.08 -7.55 6.10
C TYR A 187 3.04 -7.10 7.13
N ASN A 188 3.29 -6.00 7.83
CA ASN A 188 2.40 -5.32 8.77
C ASN A 188 1.98 -3.94 8.22
N THR A 189 1.47 -3.92 6.99
CA THR A 189 1.06 -2.72 6.26
C THR A 189 -0.10 -2.00 6.93
N ASN A 190 0.01 -0.68 7.05
CA ASN A 190 -1.07 0.20 7.50
C ASN A 190 -1.68 1.04 6.36
N PHE A 191 -0.87 1.51 5.41
CA PHE A 191 -1.34 2.39 4.33
C PHE A 191 -0.81 1.93 2.97
N TYR A 192 -1.71 1.57 2.09
CA TYR A 192 -1.38 0.92 0.82
C TYR A 192 -0.96 1.86 -0.31
N PHE A 193 -1.08 3.18 -0.13
CA PHE A 193 -0.77 4.19 -1.16
C PHE A 193 0.47 5.04 -0.80
N ALA A 194 1.04 4.85 0.36
CA ALA A 194 2.23 5.57 0.81
C ALA A 194 3.46 4.65 0.80
N PRO A 195 4.61 5.09 0.27
CA PRO A 195 5.87 4.40 0.50
C PRO A 195 6.35 4.64 1.93
N ASP A 196 7.01 3.64 2.51
CA ASP A 196 7.52 3.74 3.86
C ASP A 196 8.71 4.70 3.97
N LYS A 197 8.63 5.61 4.92
CA LYS A 197 9.62 6.68 5.14
C LYS A 197 10.94 6.18 5.72
N ALA A 198 10.96 4.97 6.29
CA ALA A 198 12.17 4.40 6.87
C ALA A 198 13.27 4.18 5.82
N TYR A 199 12.91 4.11 4.55
CA TYR A 199 13.86 3.86 3.47
C TYR A 199 14.19 5.09 2.62
N GLY A 200 13.38 6.14 2.66
CA GLY A 200 13.57 7.34 1.86
C GLY A 200 12.28 8.12 1.57
N SER A 201 12.42 9.19 0.80
CA SER A 201 11.29 9.99 0.34
C SER A 201 10.54 9.32 -0.82
N PRO A 202 9.28 9.72 -1.10
CA PRO A 202 8.57 9.29 -2.29
C PRO A 202 9.35 9.50 -3.60
N ASP A 203 10.13 10.58 -3.68
CA ASP A 203 10.95 10.91 -4.86
C ASP A 203 12.19 10.02 -4.95
N ASP A 204 12.75 9.55 -3.83
CA ASP A 204 13.85 8.57 -3.82
C ASP A 204 13.37 7.22 -4.39
N TYR A 205 12.17 6.77 -4.05
CA TYR A 205 11.60 5.55 -4.63
C TYR A 205 11.39 5.67 -6.13
N ARG A 206 10.82 6.80 -6.62
CA ARG A 206 10.68 7.04 -8.07
C ARG A 206 12.02 7.03 -8.78
N ARG A 207 13.00 7.71 -8.21
CA ARG A 207 14.37 7.76 -8.73
C ARG A 207 15.00 6.37 -8.77
N PHE A 208 14.84 5.55 -7.73
CA PHE A 208 15.34 4.17 -7.71
C PHE A 208 14.73 3.35 -8.84
N ILE A 209 13.40 3.39 -8.99
CA ILE A 209 12.70 2.65 -10.03
C ILE A 209 13.16 3.10 -11.43
N ASP A 210 13.24 4.40 -11.67
CA ASP A 210 13.71 4.93 -12.96
C ASP A 210 15.16 4.55 -13.28
N LEU A 211 16.03 4.55 -12.27
CA LEU A 211 17.41 4.09 -12.43
C LEU A 211 17.50 2.56 -12.64
N CYS A 212 16.63 1.76 -12.04
CA CYS A 212 16.50 0.34 -12.37
C CYS A 212 16.16 0.17 -13.85
N HIS A 213 15.15 0.90 -14.35
CA HIS A 213 14.75 0.88 -15.77
C HIS A 213 15.91 1.24 -16.70
N GLN A 214 16.66 2.30 -16.40
CA GLN A 214 17.84 2.71 -17.18
C GLN A 214 18.95 1.65 -17.18
N ASN A 215 18.97 0.76 -16.19
CA ASN A 215 19.91 -0.37 -16.10
C ASN A 215 19.34 -1.68 -16.67
N GLY A 216 18.11 -1.68 -17.22
CA GLY A 216 17.47 -2.86 -17.78
C GLY A 216 16.89 -3.79 -16.72
N ILE A 217 16.54 -3.25 -15.53
CA ILE A 217 16.02 -4.00 -14.38
C ILE A 217 14.58 -3.58 -14.13
N ALA A 218 13.64 -4.51 -14.18
CA ALA A 218 12.25 -4.31 -13.78
C ALA A 218 12.12 -4.22 -12.25
N VAL A 219 11.10 -3.52 -11.76
CA VAL A 219 10.79 -3.42 -10.32
C VAL A 219 9.42 -4.02 -10.04
N ILE A 220 9.41 -5.06 -9.24
CA ILE A 220 8.21 -5.78 -8.77
C ILE A 220 8.02 -5.44 -7.30
N LEU A 221 6.79 -5.13 -6.90
CA LEU A 221 6.45 -4.92 -5.50
C LEU A 221 5.81 -6.16 -4.89
N ASP A 222 6.32 -6.58 -3.75
CA ASP A 222 5.62 -7.51 -2.88
C ASP A 222 4.47 -6.77 -2.19
N ILE A 223 3.24 -7.27 -2.35
CA ILE A 223 2.03 -6.62 -1.89
C ILE A 223 1.21 -7.52 -0.97
N VAL A 224 0.81 -6.97 0.19
CA VAL A 224 0.18 -7.70 1.29
C VAL A 224 -1.30 -7.39 1.35
N PHE A 225 -2.14 -8.22 0.69
CA PHE A 225 -3.59 -8.05 0.72
C PHE A 225 -4.31 -9.03 1.67
N ASN A 226 -3.58 -9.98 2.26
CA ASN A 226 -4.19 -10.90 3.22
C ASN A 226 -4.62 -10.22 4.52
N GLN A 227 -3.87 -9.24 5.00
CA GLN A 227 -4.08 -8.55 6.27
C GLN A 227 -3.65 -7.09 6.21
N SER A 228 -4.07 -6.29 7.20
CA SER A 228 -3.45 -5.02 7.56
C SER A 228 -3.06 -4.97 9.03
N ASP A 229 -2.23 -4.00 9.41
CA ASP A 229 -1.96 -3.75 10.82
C ASP A 229 -2.96 -2.76 11.43
N GLY A 230 -2.88 -2.55 12.74
CA GLY A 230 -3.91 -1.90 13.55
C GLY A 230 -4.02 -0.38 13.39
N LEU A 231 -3.10 0.27 12.68
CA LEU A 231 -3.17 1.71 12.38
C LEU A 231 -3.89 2.01 11.05
N HIS A 232 -4.35 0.99 10.33
CA HIS A 232 -5.17 1.24 9.13
C HIS A 232 -6.46 1.97 9.50
N PRO A 233 -6.82 3.08 8.82
CA PRO A 233 -7.95 3.94 9.20
C PRO A 233 -9.29 3.19 9.29
N TRP A 234 -9.60 2.32 8.33
CA TRP A 234 -10.83 1.53 8.36
C TRP A 234 -10.87 0.50 9.51
N TYR A 235 -9.71 0.05 10.00
CA TYR A 235 -9.67 -0.79 11.20
C TYR A 235 -10.02 0.01 12.45
N GLN A 236 -9.46 1.22 12.56
CA GLN A 236 -9.66 2.08 13.73
C GLN A 236 -11.07 2.71 13.82
N MET A 237 -11.75 2.87 12.70
CA MET A 237 -13.06 3.53 12.64
C MET A 237 -14.20 2.76 13.30
N TYR A 238 -14.06 1.43 13.46
CA TYR A 238 -15.14 0.56 13.92
C TYR A 238 -14.70 -0.39 15.00
N PRO A 239 -15.61 -0.78 15.93
CA PRO A 239 -15.35 -1.92 16.83
C PRO A 239 -15.13 -3.19 16.01
N VAL A 240 -14.18 -4.04 16.45
CA VAL A 240 -13.78 -5.27 15.72
C VAL A 240 -14.99 -6.16 15.36
N GLY A 241 -15.93 -6.36 16.29
CA GLY A 241 -17.08 -7.23 16.07
C GLY A 241 -18.15 -6.68 15.10
N SER A 242 -18.04 -5.42 14.67
CA SER A 242 -18.97 -4.76 13.74
C SER A 242 -18.28 -3.96 12.65
N ASN A 243 -17.01 -4.25 12.41
CA ASN A 243 -16.24 -3.60 11.35
C ASN A 243 -16.69 -4.12 9.99
N PRO A 244 -17.17 -3.26 9.06
CA PRO A 244 -17.61 -3.71 7.75
C PRO A 244 -16.46 -4.11 6.83
N PHE A 245 -15.22 -3.69 7.12
CA PHE A 245 -14.05 -3.92 6.28
C PHE A 245 -13.19 -5.08 6.76
N TYR A 246 -13.35 -5.53 8.00
CA TYR A 246 -12.53 -6.57 8.61
C TYR A 246 -13.36 -7.68 9.22
N ASN A 247 -12.89 -8.89 9.10
CA ASN A 247 -13.45 -10.04 9.79
C ASN A 247 -13.01 -10.03 11.26
N ALA A 248 -13.96 -10.25 12.20
CA ALA A 248 -13.62 -10.39 13.61
C ALA A 248 -12.83 -11.70 13.88
N VAL A 249 -13.07 -12.70 13.03
CA VAL A 249 -12.34 -13.98 12.99
C VAL A 249 -12.10 -14.30 11.53
N ALA A 250 -10.86 -14.56 11.16
CA ALA A 250 -10.51 -14.90 9.78
C ALA A 250 -11.26 -16.16 9.34
N PRO A 251 -11.85 -16.17 8.13
CA PRO A 251 -12.57 -17.31 7.59
C PRO A 251 -11.65 -18.38 6.96
N HIS A 252 -10.36 -18.31 7.22
CA HIS A 252 -9.33 -19.21 6.71
C HIS A 252 -8.21 -19.45 7.76
N ALA A 253 -7.35 -20.42 7.52
CA ALA A 253 -6.28 -20.80 8.44
C ALA A 253 -5.06 -19.85 8.43
N TYR A 254 -5.01 -18.91 7.50
CA TYR A 254 -3.89 -17.99 7.29
C TYR A 254 -4.13 -16.63 7.97
N SER A 255 -4.68 -16.65 9.16
CA SER A 255 -4.93 -15.46 9.97
C SER A 255 -3.62 -14.86 10.46
N VAL A 256 -3.32 -13.67 9.98
CA VAL A 256 -2.20 -12.83 10.39
C VAL A 256 -2.74 -11.44 10.65
N LEU A 257 -2.41 -10.82 11.77
CA LEU A 257 -2.89 -9.47 12.12
C LEU A 257 -4.43 -9.31 11.93
N ASN A 258 -4.86 -8.27 11.19
CA ASN A 258 -6.28 -7.96 10.99
C ASN A 258 -6.73 -8.40 9.60
N ASP A 259 -7.62 -9.37 9.56
CA ASP A 259 -8.10 -10.02 8.35
C ASP A 259 -9.16 -9.18 7.62
N TRP A 260 -8.97 -8.96 6.34
CA TRP A 260 -9.91 -8.20 5.52
C TRP A 260 -11.21 -8.94 5.25
N ASN A 261 -12.33 -8.22 5.23
CA ASN A 261 -13.64 -8.74 4.83
C ASN A 261 -13.90 -8.56 3.34
N GLN A 262 -13.00 -9.08 2.50
CA GLN A 262 -13.07 -8.96 1.04
C GLN A 262 -14.28 -9.69 0.42
N GLY A 263 -14.77 -10.74 1.07
CA GLY A 263 -15.98 -11.47 0.62
C GLY A 263 -17.27 -10.76 1.00
N GLY A 264 -17.27 -9.94 2.05
CA GLY A 264 -18.46 -9.26 2.56
C GLY A 264 -18.54 -7.77 2.19
N ASN A 265 -17.43 -7.13 1.82
CA ASN A 265 -17.44 -5.72 1.48
C ASN A 265 -16.63 -5.41 0.20
N PRO A 266 -17.29 -5.01 -0.90
CA PRO A 266 -16.63 -4.76 -2.19
C PRO A 266 -15.63 -3.58 -2.15
N LEU A 267 -15.71 -2.68 -1.18
CA LEU A 267 -14.77 -1.57 -1.04
C LEU A 267 -13.36 -2.06 -0.69
N VAL A 268 -13.21 -3.24 -0.10
CA VAL A 268 -11.91 -3.83 0.19
C VAL A 268 -11.18 -4.15 -1.13
N GLU A 269 -11.82 -4.93 -2.02
CA GLU A 269 -11.23 -5.26 -3.33
C GLU A 269 -11.08 -4.01 -4.21
N GLN A 270 -11.96 -3.01 -4.05
CA GLN A 270 -11.84 -1.72 -4.72
C GLN A 270 -10.55 -0.98 -4.27
N GLN A 271 -10.28 -0.90 -2.96
CA GLN A 271 -9.06 -0.29 -2.44
C GLN A 271 -7.81 -1.01 -2.96
N TRP A 272 -7.82 -2.35 -2.98
CA TRP A 272 -6.71 -3.13 -3.54
C TRP A 272 -6.49 -2.82 -5.02
N SER A 273 -7.57 -2.78 -5.79
CA SER A 273 -7.53 -2.43 -7.21
C SER A 273 -6.98 -1.02 -7.45
N ASP A 274 -7.36 -0.06 -6.61
CA ASP A 274 -6.90 1.33 -6.70
C ASP A 274 -5.42 1.44 -6.28
N ALA A 275 -4.97 0.67 -5.29
CA ALA A 275 -3.56 0.60 -4.92
C ALA A 275 -2.71 0.04 -6.07
N LEU A 276 -3.14 -1.04 -6.73
CA LEU A 276 -2.45 -1.58 -7.90
C LEU A 276 -2.33 -0.54 -9.02
N ARG A 277 -3.44 0.15 -9.36
CA ARG A 277 -3.41 1.23 -10.37
C ARG A 277 -2.45 2.35 -9.96
N TYR A 278 -2.48 2.76 -8.70
CA TYR A 278 -1.65 3.83 -8.19
C TYR A 278 -0.16 3.51 -8.32
N TRP A 279 0.29 2.36 -7.86
CA TRP A 279 1.69 1.97 -7.95
C TRP A 279 2.17 1.81 -9.41
N LEU A 280 1.31 1.27 -10.29
CA LEU A 280 1.63 1.17 -11.72
C LEU A 280 1.75 2.53 -12.41
N THR A 281 0.97 3.53 -12.00
CA THR A 281 0.92 4.84 -12.66
C THR A 281 1.83 5.87 -12.00
N ALA A 282 1.76 6.03 -10.67
CA ALA A 282 2.48 7.06 -9.94
C ALA A 282 3.95 6.68 -9.66
N TYR A 283 4.25 5.38 -9.58
CA TYR A 283 5.61 4.86 -9.37
C TYR A 283 6.13 4.05 -10.54
N ASN A 284 5.32 3.83 -11.56
CA ASN A 284 5.70 3.10 -12.79
C ASN A 284 6.34 1.73 -12.51
N VAL A 285 5.92 1.05 -11.42
CA VAL A 285 6.40 -0.31 -11.13
C VAL A 285 6.01 -1.28 -12.25
N ASP A 286 6.71 -2.39 -12.36
CA ASP A 286 6.58 -3.32 -13.48
C ASP A 286 5.74 -4.55 -13.15
N GLY A 287 5.28 -4.65 -11.92
CA GLY A 287 4.41 -5.74 -11.51
C GLY A 287 4.33 -5.90 -10.01
N PHE A 288 3.68 -7.00 -9.61
CA PHE A 288 3.44 -7.33 -8.21
C PHE A 288 3.68 -8.82 -7.95
N ARG A 289 4.20 -9.11 -6.77
CA ARG A 289 4.14 -10.42 -6.14
C ARG A 289 3.07 -10.34 -5.04
N PHE A 290 2.08 -11.19 -5.09
CA PHE A 290 1.01 -11.24 -4.09
C PHE A 290 1.38 -12.20 -2.98
N ASP A 291 1.55 -11.64 -1.79
CA ASP A 291 1.82 -12.36 -0.56
C ASP A 291 0.60 -13.17 -0.12
N LEU A 292 0.84 -14.38 0.35
CA LEU A 292 -0.14 -15.23 1.04
C LEU A 292 -1.51 -15.30 0.32
N VAL A 293 -1.50 -15.60 -0.98
CA VAL A 293 -2.73 -15.65 -1.83
C VAL A 293 -3.78 -16.58 -1.24
N LYS A 294 -3.36 -17.62 -0.49
CA LYS A 294 -4.28 -18.56 0.19
C LYS A 294 -5.32 -17.88 1.07
N GLY A 295 -5.04 -16.70 1.64
CA GLY A 295 -5.97 -15.93 2.45
C GLY A 295 -6.93 -15.03 1.66
N LEU A 296 -6.80 -14.95 0.32
CA LEU A 296 -7.56 -13.99 -0.49
C LEU A 296 -8.90 -14.52 -1.03
N GLY A 297 -9.34 -15.71 -0.62
CA GLY A 297 -10.66 -16.23 -0.93
C GLY A 297 -11.77 -15.47 -0.20
N ASP A 298 -13.02 -15.80 -0.52
CA ASP A 298 -14.18 -15.34 0.25
C ASP A 298 -14.30 -16.11 1.56
N ASN A 299 -15.33 -15.81 2.35
CA ASN A 299 -15.60 -16.44 3.65
C ASN A 299 -15.90 -17.95 3.58
N ASP A 300 -15.78 -18.57 2.42
CA ASP A 300 -15.94 -20.00 2.16
C ASP A 300 -14.62 -20.80 2.23
N SER A 301 -13.48 -20.12 2.36
CA SER A 301 -12.14 -20.72 2.26
C SER A 301 -11.86 -21.81 3.29
N TYR A 302 -12.50 -21.78 4.44
CA TYR A 302 -12.34 -22.81 5.47
C TYR A 302 -12.86 -24.19 5.05
N SER A 303 -13.91 -24.25 4.25
CA SER A 303 -14.53 -25.50 3.84
C SER A 303 -13.70 -26.29 2.83
N ALA A 304 -12.82 -25.64 2.11
CA ALA A 304 -11.93 -26.26 1.13
C ALA A 304 -10.64 -26.85 1.75
N GLY A 305 -10.40 -26.61 3.05
CA GLY A 305 -9.12 -26.91 3.70
C GLY A 305 -8.03 -25.91 3.32
N THR A 306 -6.84 -26.04 3.96
CA THR A 306 -5.77 -25.07 3.82
C THR A 306 -5.14 -25.04 2.40
N ASP A 307 -5.08 -26.18 1.74
CA ASP A 307 -4.45 -26.35 0.41
C ASP A 307 -5.49 -26.72 -0.66
N GLY A 308 -6.78 -26.62 -0.32
CA GLY A 308 -7.87 -26.99 -1.22
C GLY A 308 -8.07 -25.95 -2.34
N TYR A 309 -8.53 -26.45 -3.49
CA TYR A 309 -8.96 -25.62 -4.61
C TYR A 309 -10.07 -24.65 -4.19
N ASN A 310 -9.89 -23.34 -4.42
CA ASN A 310 -10.84 -22.31 -4.04
C ASN A 310 -11.19 -21.40 -5.23
N GLN A 311 -12.42 -21.54 -5.74
CA GLN A 311 -12.86 -20.80 -6.91
C GLN A 311 -12.97 -19.29 -6.64
N SER A 312 -13.43 -18.87 -5.44
CA SER A 312 -13.58 -17.45 -5.13
C SER A 312 -12.21 -16.74 -5.11
N ARG A 313 -11.18 -17.43 -4.65
CA ARG A 313 -9.79 -16.96 -4.66
C ARG A 313 -9.26 -16.81 -6.08
N ILE A 314 -9.45 -17.84 -6.92
CA ILE A 314 -9.09 -17.81 -8.35
C ILE A 314 -9.76 -16.63 -9.05
N ASP A 315 -11.08 -16.46 -8.85
CA ASP A 315 -11.84 -15.41 -9.51
C ASP A 315 -11.38 -14.02 -9.07
N ARG A 316 -11.03 -13.85 -7.79
CA ARG A 316 -10.46 -12.60 -7.29
C ARG A 316 -9.09 -12.32 -7.90
N MET A 317 -8.19 -13.28 -7.91
CA MET A 317 -6.88 -13.11 -8.52
C MET A 317 -6.97 -12.75 -10.00
N LYS A 318 -7.92 -13.35 -10.73
CA LYS A 318 -8.21 -13.01 -12.14
C LYS A 318 -8.72 -11.57 -12.29
N ARG A 319 -9.58 -11.08 -11.38
CA ARG A 319 -10.04 -9.68 -11.40
C ARG A 319 -8.89 -8.71 -11.12
N LEU A 320 -8.05 -8.98 -10.11
CA LEU A 320 -6.87 -8.16 -9.81
C LEU A 320 -5.85 -8.20 -10.96
N HIS A 321 -5.65 -9.37 -11.58
CA HIS A 321 -4.83 -9.50 -12.79
C HIS A 321 -5.36 -8.64 -13.94
N ALA A 322 -6.67 -8.66 -14.18
CA ALA A 322 -7.30 -7.83 -15.20
C ALA A 322 -7.11 -6.33 -14.93
N VAL A 323 -7.15 -5.90 -13.65
CA VAL A 323 -6.84 -4.52 -13.24
C VAL A 323 -5.41 -4.17 -13.63
N ILE A 324 -4.44 -5.00 -13.28
CA ILE A 324 -3.01 -4.79 -13.61
C ILE A 324 -2.85 -4.66 -15.12
N LYS A 325 -3.35 -5.62 -15.89
CA LYS A 325 -3.22 -5.66 -17.35
C LYS A 325 -3.95 -4.51 -18.05
N SER A 326 -5.00 -3.97 -17.45
CA SER A 326 -5.72 -2.80 -17.99
C SER A 326 -4.89 -1.51 -17.93
N VAL A 327 -3.95 -1.42 -17.00
CA VAL A 327 -3.06 -0.27 -16.82
C VAL A 327 -1.74 -0.48 -17.57
N LYS A 328 -1.12 -1.64 -17.41
CA LYS A 328 0.19 -1.98 -17.97
C LYS A 328 0.14 -3.41 -18.52
N PRO A 329 -0.15 -3.59 -19.82
CA PRO A 329 -0.39 -4.92 -20.40
C PRO A 329 0.73 -5.93 -20.19
N ASP A 330 1.99 -5.47 -20.17
CA ASP A 330 3.16 -6.31 -19.99
C ASP A 330 3.58 -6.49 -18.51
N ALA A 331 2.84 -5.89 -17.55
CA ALA A 331 3.18 -5.97 -16.13
C ALA A 331 3.23 -7.42 -15.64
N ILE A 332 4.17 -7.68 -14.74
CA ILE A 332 4.43 -8.99 -14.14
C ILE A 332 3.42 -9.21 -13.00
N HIS A 333 2.89 -10.43 -12.91
CA HIS A 333 2.01 -10.84 -11.81
C HIS A 333 2.50 -12.19 -11.29
N ILE A 334 2.97 -12.22 -10.06
CA ILE A 334 3.48 -13.40 -9.37
C ILE A 334 2.58 -13.70 -8.17
N ASN A 335 2.18 -14.95 -7.99
CA ASN A 335 1.39 -15.41 -6.84
C ASN A 335 2.25 -16.24 -5.89
N GLU A 336 2.23 -15.91 -4.61
CA GLU A 336 2.54 -16.87 -3.57
C GLU A 336 1.25 -17.63 -3.21
N ASP A 337 0.83 -18.53 -4.10
CA ASP A 337 -0.41 -19.30 -3.90
C ASP A 337 -0.14 -20.57 -3.08
N LEU A 338 0.84 -21.37 -3.48
CA LEU A 338 1.23 -22.62 -2.81
C LEU A 338 0.05 -23.57 -2.53
N ALA A 339 -1.04 -23.42 -3.31
CA ALA A 339 -2.20 -24.29 -3.27
C ALA A 339 -1.93 -25.57 -4.07
N GLY A 340 -2.94 -26.42 -4.18
CA GLY A 340 -2.81 -27.63 -4.99
C GLY A 340 -2.63 -27.33 -6.49
N PRO A 341 -2.01 -28.24 -7.28
CA PRO A 341 -1.66 -28.01 -8.69
C PRO A 341 -2.81 -27.62 -9.61
N ALA A 342 -4.06 -27.92 -9.23
CA ALA A 342 -5.23 -27.55 -10.03
C ALA A 342 -5.50 -26.06 -9.99
N GLU A 343 -5.31 -25.42 -8.83
CA GLU A 343 -5.46 -23.97 -8.65
C GLU A 343 -4.34 -23.21 -9.34
N GLU A 344 -3.08 -23.61 -9.08
CA GLU A 344 -1.91 -23.00 -9.72
C GLU A 344 -2.01 -23.04 -11.24
N LYS A 345 -2.46 -24.16 -11.81
CA LYS A 345 -2.70 -24.27 -13.26
C LYS A 345 -3.82 -23.34 -13.76
N ALA A 346 -4.88 -23.15 -12.98
CA ALA A 346 -5.97 -22.25 -13.34
C ALA A 346 -5.53 -20.79 -13.34
N LEU A 347 -4.63 -20.40 -12.42
CA LEU A 347 -4.04 -19.07 -12.35
C LEU A 347 -2.99 -18.87 -13.47
N ALA A 348 -2.12 -19.86 -13.68
CA ALA A 348 -1.09 -19.82 -14.72
C ALA A 348 -1.68 -19.77 -16.14
N ALA A 349 -2.85 -20.38 -16.37
CA ALA A 349 -3.54 -20.33 -17.66
C ALA A 349 -3.94 -18.92 -18.09
N ASP A 350 -4.10 -17.99 -17.15
CA ASP A 350 -4.36 -16.57 -17.42
C ASP A 350 -3.08 -15.71 -17.49
N GLY A 351 -1.89 -16.34 -17.45
CA GLY A 351 -0.60 -15.65 -17.56
C GLY A 351 -0.03 -15.14 -16.24
N MET A 352 -0.57 -15.57 -15.10
CA MET A 352 0.00 -15.30 -13.78
C MET A 352 1.15 -16.28 -13.49
N LEU A 353 2.27 -15.77 -13.03
CA LEU A 353 3.41 -16.58 -12.58
C LEU A 353 3.09 -17.14 -11.18
N GLN A 354 3.65 -18.31 -10.89
CA GLN A 354 3.51 -18.94 -9.58
C GLN A 354 4.88 -19.02 -8.91
N TRP A 355 4.95 -18.70 -7.64
CA TRP A 355 6.14 -18.96 -6.85
C TRP A 355 6.36 -20.47 -6.77
N ALA A 356 7.48 -20.95 -7.26
CA ALA A 356 7.79 -22.36 -7.20
C ALA A 356 8.33 -22.72 -5.81
N ASN A 357 7.69 -23.67 -5.15
CA ASN A 357 8.27 -24.32 -3.98
C ASN A 357 9.21 -25.43 -4.47
N ILE A 358 10.52 -25.19 -4.34
CA ILE A 358 11.53 -26.22 -4.65
C ILE A 358 11.80 -26.97 -3.34
N ASN A 359 11.09 -28.07 -3.12
CA ASN A 359 11.38 -29.01 -2.05
C ASN A 359 12.37 -30.08 -2.52
#